data_07ba219ce99627fd71c01381f75cbedc
#
_entry.id   07ba219ce99627fd71c01381f75cbedc
#
_cell.length_a   1.000
_cell.length_b   1.000
_cell.length_c   1.000
_cell.angle_alpha   90.00
_cell.angle_beta   90.00
_cell.angle_gamma   90.00
#
_symmetry.space_group_name_H-M   'P 1'
#
loop_
_entity.id
_entity.type
_entity.pdbx_description
1 polymer ?
#
loop_
_entity_poly.entity_id
_entity_poly.type
_entity_poly.pdbx_seq_one_letter_code
_entity_poly.pdbx_strand_id
1 'polypeptide(L)'
;MILNNLGIPSISLTGWQAGIQTDSMSMSARIRKIDIKKIKSEFKKNKVIIVAGFQGIDDKGNITTLGRGGSDTSAVALAAALKADECQIFTDVEGVYTTDPRICSKARKLDALTYEEMLEMSGLGSKVLQLRSVEFASKYDVPLRVLHAHVKGSGTLIKKEENKMEGALISGIAFTKDEAEVMIKGVKDTPG
;
A
#
# COMPACT_ATOMS: atom_id res chain seq x y z
N MET A 1 9.31 1.65 23.16
CA MET A 1 9.19 1.78 24.62
C MET A 1 8.06 0.91 25.17
N ILE A 2 6.78 1.03 24.75
CA ILE A 2 5.67 0.19 25.26
C ILE A 2 5.96 -1.31 25.14
N LEU A 3 6.38 -1.79 23.96
CA LEU A 3 6.70 -3.20 23.77
C LEU A 3 7.80 -3.70 24.70
N ASN A 4 8.86 -2.92 24.90
CA ASN A 4 9.93 -3.29 25.83
C ASN A 4 9.43 -3.35 27.28
N ASN A 5 8.51 -2.47 27.69
CA ASN A 5 7.88 -2.52 29.02
C ASN A 5 6.98 -3.75 29.19
N LEU A 6 6.47 -4.30 28.08
CA LEU A 6 5.72 -5.57 28.04
C LEU A 6 6.63 -6.80 27.92
N GLY A 7 7.95 -6.65 28.03
CA GLY A 7 8.89 -7.73 27.90
C GLY A 7 9.14 -8.19 26.45
N ILE A 8 8.66 -7.44 25.45
CA ILE A 8 8.85 -7.75 24.03
C ILE A 8 10.04 -6.94 23.50
N PRO A 9 11.20 -7.58 23.22
CA PRO A 9 12.36 -6.89 22.69
C PRO A 9 12.02 -6.16 21.38
N SER A 10 12.25 -4.85 21.33
CA SER A 10 11.90 -4.05 20.17
C SER A 10 12.88 -2.91 19.92
N ILE A 11 12.92 -2.44 18.67
CA ILE A 11 13.73 -1.30 18.24
C ILE A 11 12.94 -0.43 17.28
N SER A 12 13.06 0.89 17.41
CA SER A 12 12.51 1.86 16.46
C SER A 12 13.60 2.33 15.50
N LEU A 13 13.27 2.37 14.22
CA LEU A 13 14.14 2.84 13.15
C LEU A 13 13.43 3.91 12.34
N THR A 14 14.15 4.96 11.97
CA THR A 14 13.71 5.88 10.91
C THR A 14 13.77 5.20 9.55
N GLY A 15 13.15 5.78 8.51
CA GLY A 15 13.19 5.20 7.17
C GLY A 15 14.62 4.99 6.65
N TRP A 16 15.53 5.94 6.87
CA TRP A 16 16.92 5.80 6.46
C TRP A 16 17.68 4.74 7.28
N GLN A 17 17.41 4.63 8.59
CA GLN A 17 18.00 3.58 9.43
C GLN A 17 17.52 2.18 9.03
N ALA A 18 16.30 2.09 8.51
CA ALA A 18 15.73 0.88 7.91
C ALA A 18 16.25 0.62 6.49
N GLY A 19 17.07 1.53 5.94
CA GLY A 19 17.72 1.38 4.66
C GLY A 19 16.90 1.81 3.45
N ILE A 20 15.84 2.60 3.63
CA ILE A 20 15.00 3.11 2.53
C ILE A 20 15.74 4.24 1.80
N GLN A 21 16.25 3.94 0.62
CA GLN A 21 16.94 4.89 -0.27
C GLN A 21 15.99 5.35 -1.38
N THR A 22 16.00 6.65 -1.64
CA THR A 22 15.11 7.31 -2.59
C THR A 22 15.87 8.11 -3.63
N ASP A 23 15.15 8.64 -4.62
CA ASP A 23 15.64 9.76 -5.41
C ASP A 23 15.55 11.08 -4.63
N SER A 24 16.02 12.17 -5.26
CA SER A 24 16.12 13.50 -4.61
C SER A 24 14.84 14.34 -4.74
N MET A 25 13.70 13.76 -5.13
CA MET A 25 12.41 14.45 -5.16
C MET A 25 11.86 14.55 -3.73
N SER A 26 12.16 15.65 -3.03
CA SER A 26 11.96 15.79 -1.58
C SER A 26 10.55 15.52 -1.05
N MET A 27 9.48 15.80 -1.82
CA MET A 27 8.09 15.70 -1.38
C MET A 27 7.30 14.51 -1.99
N SER A 28 7.83 13.84 -3.00
CA SER A 28 7.20 12.69 -3.67
C SER A 28 8.24 11.70 -4.16
N ALA A 29 9.22 11.43 -3.31
CA ALA A 29 10.36 10.61 -3.62
C ALA A 29 9.97 9.17 -4.02
N ARG A 30 10.76 8.60 -4.92
CA ARG A 30 10.61 7.21 -5.34
C ARG A 30 11.65 6.35 -4.64
N ILE A 31 11.21 5.24 -4.07
CA ILE A 31 12.11 4.26 -3.47
C ILE A 31 12.93 3.63 -4.59
N ARG A 32 14.24 3.77 -4.52
CA ARG A 32 15.21 3.17 -5.46
C ARG A 32 15.71 1.82 -4.97
N LYS A 33 15.95 1.73 -3.67
CA LYS A 33 16.54 0.54 -3.04
C LYS A 33 16.20 0.50 -1.56
N ILE A 34 16.14 -0.70 -0.99
CA ILE A 34 16.08 -0.90 0.46
C ILE A 34 17.22 -1.82 0.87
N ASP A 35 18.10 -1.33 1.75
CA ASP A 35 19.15 -2.16 2.37
C ASP A 35 18.65 -2.76 3.68
N ILE A 36 18.23 -4.01 3.63
CA ILE A 36 17.64 -4.73 4.76
C ILE A 36 18.65 -5.31 5.75
N LYS A 37 19.95 -5.03 5.60
CA LYS A 37 20.99 -5.61 6.48
C LYS A 37 20.73 -5.31 7.95
N LYS A 38 20.42 -4.07 8.29
CA LYS A 38 20.13 -3.65 9.67
C LYS A 38 18.90 -4.37 10.21
N ILE A 39 17.82 -4.41 9.44
CA ILE A 39 16.58 -5.11 9.81
C ILE A 39 16.87 -6.59 10.07
N LYS A 40 17.54 -7.27 9.14
CA LYS A 40 17.90 -8.69 9.31
C LYS A 40 18.81 -8.93 10.53
N SER A 41 19.71 -8.00 10.84
CA SER A 41 20.56 -8.12 12.03
C SER A 41 19.78 -8.04 13.34
N GLU A 42 18.74 -7.22 13.39
CA GLU A 42 17.88 -7.10 14.58
C GLU A 42 16.87 -8.26 14.67
N PHE A 43 16.38 -8.79 13.55
CA PHE A 43 15.57 -10.04 13.55
C PHE A 43 16.31 -11.24 14.12
N LYS A 44 17.63 -11.36 13.84
CA LYS A 44 18.48 -12.42 14.46
C LYS A 44 18.55 -12.32 15.98
N LYS A 45 18.22 -11.16 16.55
CA LYS A 45 18.13 -10.92 18.00
C LYS A 45 16.69 -11.06 18.53
N ASN A 46 15.77 -11.63 17.74
CA ASN A 46 14.36 -11.81 18.05
C ASN A 46 13.65 -10.50 18.44
N LYS A 47 13.99 -9.37 17.79
CA LYS A 47 13.36 -8.08 18.06
C LYS A 47 12.23 -7.79 17.10
N VAL A 48 11.18 -7.18 17.64
CA VAL A 48 10.17 -6.49 16.85
C VAL A 48 10.77 -5.17 16.36
N ILE A 49 10.65 -4.90 15.06
CA ILE A 49 11.21 -3.71 14.44
C ILE A 49 10.07 -2.77 14.07
N ILE A 50 10.10 -1.56 14.61
CA ILE A 50 9.17 -0.49 14.31
C ILE A 50 9.88 0.46 13.34
N VAL A 51 9.34 0.62 12.13
CA VAL A 51 9.91 1.53 11.13
C VAL A 51 9.00 2.74 10.95
N ALA A 52 9.56 3.94 11.04
CA ALA A 52 8.84 5.14 10.66
C ALA A 52 8.64 5.13 9.12
N GLY A 53 7.41 4.93 8.68
CA GLY A 53 7.02 4.96 7.28
C GLY A 53 7.08 6.37 6.69
N PHE A 54 6.68 6.52 5.41
CA PHE A 54 6.54 7.78 4.70
C PHE A 54 7.87 8.48 4.33
N GLN A 55 9.00 8.04 4.78
CA GLN A 55 10.30 8.72 4.65
C GLN A 55 11.41 7.80 4.14
N GLY A 56 12.40 8.39 3.50
CA GLY A 56 13.65 7.75 3.11
C GLY A 56 14.79 8.77 3.09
N ILE A 57 15.88 8.41 2.44
CA ILE A 57 17.08 9.26 2.29
C ILE A 57 17.55 9.23 0.84
N ASP A 58 17.94 10.38 0.31
CA ASP A 58 18.58 10.47 -1.01
C ASP A 58 20.10 10.22 -0.95
N ASP A 59 20.74 10.18 -2.13
CA ASP A 59 22.17 9.94 -2.25
C ASP A 59 23.05 11.04 -1.63
N LYS A 60 22.46 12.22 -1.34
CA LYS A 60 23.14 13.34 -0.70
C LYS A 60 22.96 13.37 0.82
N GLY A 61 22.24 12.40 1.37
CA GLY A 61 21.95 12.32 2.80
C GLY A 61 20.76 13.17 3.25
N ASN A 62 19.97 13.73 2.33
CA ASN A 62 18.77 14.49 2.68
C ASN A 62 17.60 13.55 2.95
N ILE A 63 16.81 13.88 3.97
CA ILE A 63 15.56 13.15 4.26
C ILE A 63 14.54 13.56 3.18
N THR A 64 13.89 12.55 2.61
CA THR A 64 12.85 12.70 1.60
C THR A 64 11.54 12.11 2.10
N THR A 65 10.41 12.58 1.56
CA THR A 65 9.09 12.01 1.84
C THR A 65 8.51 11.35 0.59
N LEU A 66 7.76 10.28 0.80
CA LEU A 66 7.23 9.47 -0.30
C LEU A 66 5.92 10.04 -0.89
N GLY A 67 5.40 11.13 -0.33
CA GLY A 67 4.16 11.74 -0.75
C GLY A 67 2.91 10.98 -0.29
N ARG A 68 1.76 11.28 -0.89
CA ARG A 68 0.47 10.68 -0.50
C ARG A 68 0.54 9.14 -0.53
N GLY A 69 0.01 8.50 0.51
CA GLY A 69 0.07 7.04 0.66
C GLY A 69 1.47 6.48 0.91
N GLY A 70 2.42 7.34 1.30
CA GLY A 70 3.82 6.94 1.50
C GLY A 70 4.01 5.94 2.63
N SER A 71 3.13 5.89 3.64
CA SER A 71 3.18 4.88 4.70
C SER A 71 2.87 3.49 4.16
N ASP A 72 1.80 3.34 3.38
CA ASP A 72 1.45 2.08 2.73
C ASP A 72 2.55 1.66 1.76
N THR A 73 3.03 2.62 0.95
CA THR A 73 4.13 2.37 0.00
C THR A 73 5.40 1.89 0.71
N SER A 74 5.77 2.49 1.85
CA SER A 74 6.95 2.06 2.61
C SER A 74 6.75 0.68 3.25
N ALA A 75 5.54 0.37 3.75
CA ALA A 75 5.21 -0.94 4.31
C ALA A 75 5.33 -2.04 3.25
N VAL A 76 4.71 -1.84 2.09
CA VAL A 76 4.76 -2.80 0.98
C VAL A 76 6.18 -2.97 0.45
N ALA A 77 6.94 -1.88 0.31
CA ALA A 77 8.32 -1.94 -0.16
C ALA A 77 9.24 -2.70 0.81
N LEU A 78 9.04 -2.52 2.12
CA LEU A 78 9.75 -3.28 3.14
C LEU A 78 9.35 -4.75 3.10
N ALA A 79 8.06 -5.07 2.98
CA ALA A 79 7.56 -6.44 2.84
C ALA A 79 8.19 -7.14 1.62
N ALA A 80 8.23 -6.46 0.47
CA ALA A 80 8.88 -6.95 -0.74
C ALA A 80 10.38 -7.23 -0.52
N ALA A 81 11.11 -6.26 0.05
CA ALA A 81 12.54 -6.40 0.29
C ALA A 81 12.87 -7.52 1.29
N LEU A 82 12.00 -7.75 2.27
CA LEU A 82 12.14 -8.80 3.27
C LEU A 82 11.63 -10.16 2.80
N LYS A 83 10.91 -10.21 1.68
CA LYS A 83 10.16 -11.39 1.21
C LYS A 83 9.19 -11.88 2.28
N ALA A 84 8.39 -10.96 2.81
CA ALA A 84 7.39 -11.27 3.81
C ALA A 84 6.24 -12.09 3.19
N ASP A 85 5.64 -12.95 3.99
CA ASP A 85 4.52 -13.79 3.56
C ASP A 85 3.27 -12.95 3.25
N GLU A 86 3.08 -11.83 3.95
CA GLU A 86 1.95 -10.91 3.79
C GLU A 86 2.30 -9.52 4.33
N CYS A 87 1.76 -8.47 3.71
CA CYS A 87 1.78 -7.11 4.24
C CYS A 87 0.37 -6.73 4.72
N GLN A 88 0.21 -6.49 6.01
CA GLN A 88 -1.08 -6.12 6.61
C GLN A 88 -1.17 -4.60 6.73
N ILE A 89 -2.23 -4.02 6.20
CA ILE A 89 -2.56 -2.59 6.30
C ILE A 89 -3.75 -2.43 7.25
N PHE A 90 -3.49 -1.88 8.41
CA PHE A 90 -4.51 -1.58 9.40
C PHE A 90 -5.05 -0.17 9.17
N THR A 91 -6.39 -0.06 9.01
CA THR A 91 -7.08 1.18 8.67
C THR A 91 -8.40 1.31 9.46
N ASP A 92 -9.23 2.28 9.12
CA ASP A 92 -10.54 2.55 9.71
C ASP A 92 -11.70 1.78 9.07
N VAL A 93 -11.41 0.92 8.08
CA VAL A 93 -12.41 0.05 7.43
C VAL A 93 -12.05 -1.42 7.62
N GLU A 94 -13.06 -2.30 7.62
CA GLU A 94 -12.88 -3.74 7.84
C GLU A 94 -12.28 -4.50 6.65
N GLY A 95 -12.13 -3.82 5.51
CA GLY A 95 -11.63 -4.37 4.27
C GLY A 95 -12.14 -3.59 3.06
N VAL A 96 -12.02 -4.17 1.89
CA VAL A 96 -12.53 -3.61 0.63
C VAL A 96 -13.97 -4.12 0.43
N TYR A 97 -14.86 -3.23 0.02
CA TYR A 97 -16.27 -3.54 -0.21
C TYR A 97 -16.60 -3.48 -1.70
N THR A 98 -17.67 -4.16 -2.10
CA THR A 98 -18.16 -4.16 -3.49
C THR A 98 -18.52 -2.75 -3.99
N THR A 99 -18.84 -1.82 -3.09
CA THR A 99 -18.93 -0.37 -3.31
C THR A 99 -18.87 0.33 -1.95
N ASP A 100 -18.91 1.67 -1.89
CA ASP A 100 -18.87 2.42 -0.63
C ASP A 100 -20.12 2.11 0.23
N PRO A 101 -19.99 1.47 1.40
CA PRO A 101 -21.11 1.10 2.26
C PRO A 101 -21.86 2.31 2.83
N ARG A 102 -21.26 3.51 2.84
CA ARG A 102 -21.91 4.76 3.26
C ARG A 102 -22.91 5.25 2.23
N ILE A 103 -22.80 4.78 0.99
CA ILE A 103 -23.66 5.17 -0.13
C ILE A 103 -24.65 4.05 -0.46
N CYS A 104 -24.20 2.81 -0.44
CA CYS A 104 -25.01 1.64 -0.70
C CYS A 104 -25.01 0.70 0.51
N SER A 105 -26.11 0.66 1.26
CA SER A 105 -26.25 -0.22 2.44
C SER A 105 -26.20 -1.71 2.11
N LYS A 106 -26.32 -2.09 0.82
CA LYS A 106 -26.18 -3.46 0.34
C LYS A 106 -24.75 -3.84 -0.04
N ALA A 107 -23.78 -2.91 0.12
CA ALA A 107 -22.38 -3.20 -0.11
C ALA A 107 -21.92 -4.36 0.78
N ARG A 108 -21.18 -5.28 0.20
CA ARG A 108 -20.62 -6.45 0.90
C ARG A 108 -19.11 -6.36 0.92
N LYS A 109 -18.52 -6.74 2.05
CA LYS A 109 -17.07 -6.88 2.15
C LYS A 109 -16.61 -8.03 1.26
N LEU A 110 -15.53 -7.82 0.54
CA LEU A 110 -14.88 -8.82 -0.29
C LEU A 110 -13.85 -9.59 0.54
N ASP A 111 -13.81 -10.91 0.42
CA ASP A 111 -12.81 -11.72 1.12
C ASP A 111 -11.45 -11.65 0.43
N ALA A 112 -11.46 -11.60 -0.89
CA ALA A 112 -10.24 -11.46 -1.68
C ALA A 112 -10.50 -10.66 -2.98
N LEU A 113 -9.43 -10.05 -3.50
CA LEU A 113 -9.35 -9.33 -4.77
C LEU A 113 -8.02 -9.65 -5.45
N THR A 114 -7.98 -9.51 -6.77
CA THR A 114 -6.71 -9.48 -7.50
C THR A 114 -6.05 -8.11 -7.40
N TYR A 115 -4.76 -8.02 -7.73
CA TYR A 115 -4.08 -6.71 -7.80
C TYR A 115 -4.73 -5.82 -8.87
N GLU A 116 -5.11 -6.39 -9.99
CA GLU A 116 -5.75 -5.70 -11.11
C GLU A 116 -7.07 -5.07 -10.70
N GLU A 117 -7.95 -5.85 -10.05
CA GLU A 117 -9.23 -5.35 -9.52
C GLU A 117 -9.01 -4.23 -8.49
N MET A 118 -8.03 -4.39 -7.60
CA MET A 118 -7.73 -3.36 -6.60
C MET A 118 -7.13 -2.10 -7.23
N LEU A 119 -6.31 -2.22 -8.28
CA LEU A 119 -5.78 -1.09 -9.05
C LEU A 119 -6.89 -0.28 -9.69
N GLU A 120 -7.82 -0.95 -10.38
CA GLU A 120 -8.99 -0.30 -10.98
C GLU A 120 -9.84 0.42 -9.90
N MET A 121 -10.16 -0.26 -8.82
CA MET A 121 -10.91 0.36 -7.72
C MET A 121 -10.19 1.56 -7.10
N SER A 122 -8.89 1.47 -6.90
CA SER A 122 -8.07 2.55 -6.32
C SER A 122 -7.93 3.74 -7.27
N GLY A 123 -7.84 3.49 -8.58
CA GLY A 123 -7.79 4.51 -9.63
C GLY A 123 -9.10 5.26 -9.79
N LEU A 124 -10.23 4.59 -9.58
CA LEU A 124 -11.58 5.13 -9.79
C LEU A 124 -12.26 5.63 -8.51
N GLY A 125 -11.50 5.88 -7.43
CA GLY A 125 -12.00 6.60 -6.25
C GLY A 125 -12.17 5.78 -4.97
N SER A 126 -11.84 4.49 -4.96
CA SER A 126 -11.72 3.75 -3.70
C SER A 126 -10.53 4.32 -2.89
N LYS A 127 -10.81 4.81 -1.68
CA LYS A 127 -9.81 5.45 -0.81
C LYS A 127 -9.18 4.49 0.20
N VAL A 128 -9.41 3.19 0.06
CA VAL A 128 -8.97 2.16 1.04
C VAL A 128 -7.46 1.95 0.96
N LEU A 129 -6.91 1.83 -0.25
CA LEU A 129 -5.47 1.74 -0.50
C LEU A 129 -5.06 2.78 -1.53
N GLN A 130 -3.84 3.28 -1.39
CA GLN A 130 -3.27 4.18 -2.38
C GLN A 130 -2.78 3.39 -3.61
N LEU A 131 -3.11 3.86 -4.81
CA LEU A 131 -2.78 3.22 -6.09
C LEU A 131 -1.31 2.77 -6.13
N ARG A 132 -0.38 3.65 -5.78
CA ARG A 132 1.06 3.39 -5.79
C ARG A 132 1.47 2.23 -4.89
N SER A 133 0.81 1.99 -3.76
CA SER A 133 1.11 0.85 -2.89
C SER A 133 0.65 -0.47 -3.50
N VAL A 134 -0.48 -0.46 -4.20
CA VAL A 134 -1.00 -1.64 -4.92
C VAL A 134 -0.14 -1.97 -6.14
N GLU A 135 0.28 -0.95 -6.92
CA GLU A 135 1.25 -1.11 -8.02
C GLU A 135 2.54 -1.77 -7.54
N PHE A 136 3.04 -1.32 -6.39
CA PHE A 136 4.26 -1.86 -5.80
C PHE A 136 4.06 -3.32 -5.36
N ALA A 137 2.92 -3.62 -4.74
CA ALA A 137 2.55 -4.98 -4.32
C ALA A 137 2.43 -5.93 -5.52
N SER A 138 1.73 -5.51 -6.56
CA SER A 138 1.60 -6.28 -7.81
C SER A 138 2.96 -6.56 -8.46
N LYS A 139 3.81 -5.53 -8.57
CA LYS A 139 5.13 -5.65 -9.20
C LYS A 139 6.06 -6.65 -8.50
N TYR A 140 5.97 -6.74 -7.18
CA TYR A 140 6.86 -7.59 -6.35
C TYR A 140 6.15 -8.81 -5.78
N ASP A 141 4.91 -9.05 -6.18
CA ASP A 141 4.06 -10.18 -5.75
C ASP A 141 3.98 -10.29 -4.22
N VAL A 142 3.64 -9.16 -3.56
CA VAL A 142 3.48 -9.07 -2.12
C VAL A 142 1.99 -9.17 -1.77
N PRO A 143 1.52 -10.25 -1.16
CA PRO A 143 0.14 -10.31 -0.70
C PRO A 143 -0.17 -9.19 0.29
N LEU A 144 -1.26 -8.44 0.05
CA LEU A 144 -1.74 -7.39 0.94
C LEU A 144 -2.99 -7.86 1.65
N ARG A 145 -3.13 -7.50 2.91
CA ARG A 145 -4.38 -7.68 3.64
C ARG A 145 -4.81 -6.38 4.28
N VAL A 146 -6.00 -5.93 3.94
CA VAL A 146 -6.64 -4.76 4.57
C VAL A 146 -7.43 -5.24 5.78
N LEU A 147 -7.17 -4.64 6.93
CA LEU A 147 -7.75 -4.99 8.22
C LEU A 147 -8.21 -3.74 8.96
N HIS A 148 -9.24 -3.85 9.77
CA HIS A 148 -9.62 -2.78 10.67
C HIS A 148 -8.67 -2.72 11.89
N ALA A 149 -8.24 -1.51 12.27
CA ALA A 149 -7.28 -1.33 13.36
C ALA A 149 -7.79 -1.79 14.74
N HIS A 150 -9.10 -1.78 14.97
CA HIS A 150 -9.70 -2.05 16.29
C HIS A 150 -10.74 -3.18 16.28
N VAL A 151 -11.23 -3.60 15.12
CA VAL A 151 -12.23 -4.69 14.99
C VAL A 151 -11.55 -5.94 14.48
N LYS A 152 -11.73 -7.04 15.18
CA LYS A 152 -11.20 -8.35 14.75
C LYS A 152 -11.95 -8.85 13.52
N GLY A 153 -11.24 -9.35 12.53
CA GLY A 153 -11.83 -9.90 11.31
C GLY A 153 -10.76 -10.42 10.36
N SER A 154 -11.18 -11.11 9.30
CA SER A 154 -10.29 -11.65 8.27
C SER A 154 -9.77 -10.59 7.29
N GLY A 155 -10.42 -9.41 7.27
CA GLY A 155 -10.10 -8.36 6.31
C GLY A 155 -10.41 -8.76 4.86
N THR A 156 -9.72 -8.09 3.92
CA THR A 156 -9.72 -8.42 2.49
C THR A 156 -8.29 -8.72 2.06
N LEU A 157 -8.07 -9.87 1.44
CA LEU A 157 -6.78 -10.28 0.89
C LEU A 157 -6.67 -9.81 -0.57
N ILE A 158 -5.58 -9.09 -0.91
CA ILE A 158 -5.25 -8.70 -2.27
C ILE A 158 -4.00 -9.49 -2.68
N LYS A 159 -4.12 -10.28 -3.74
CA LYS A 159 -3.05 -11.14 -4.23
C LYS A 159 -3.13 -11.31 -5.75
N LYS A 160 -2.13 -11.99 -6.30
CA LYS A 160 -2.14 -12.38 -7.70
C LYS A 160 -3.35 -13.27 -8.01
N GLU A 161 -3.90 -13.15 -9.20
CA GLU A 161 -4.95 -14.04 -9.68
C GLU A 161 -4.49 -15.49 -9.63
N GLU A 162 -5.30 -16.34 -9.00
CA GLU A 162 -5.14 -17.79 -9.12
C GLU A 162 -5.99 -18.24 -10.32
N ASN A 163 -5.43 -19.04 -11.21
CA ASN A 163 -6.11 -19.58 -12.38
C ASN A 163 -7.40 -20.32 -11.97
N LYS A 164 -8.49 -19.58 -11.81
CA LYS A 164 -9.85 -20.15 -11.69
C LYS A 164 -10.46 -20.12 -13.07
N MET A 165 -10.95 -21.29 -13.52
CA MET A 165 -11.61 -21.42 -14.84
C MET A 165 -12.86 -20.53 -14.95
N GLU A 166 -13.52 -20.19 -13.84
CA GLU A 166 -14.69 -19.31 -13.79
C GLU A 166 -14.63 -18.46 -12.51
N GLY A 167 -14.81 -17.15 -12.65
CA GLY A 167 -14.92 -16.17 -11.56
C GLY A 167 -16.12 -15.26 -11.75
N ALA A 168 -16.44 -14.46 -10.74
CA ALA A 168 -17.48 -13.42 -10.88
C ALA A 168 -17.03 -12.41 -11.95
N LEU A 169 -17.93 -12.07 -12.87
CA LEU A 169 -17.64 -11.14 -13.96
C LEU A 169 -17.41 -9.71 -13.46
N ILE A 170 -17.99 -9.34 -12.31
CA ILE A 170 -17.90 -8.03 -11.67
C ILE A 170 -17.64 -8.24 -10.17
N SER A 171 -16.49 -7.77 -9.68
CA SER A 171 -16.09 -7.88 -8.27
C SER A 171 -16.54 -6.67 -7.44
N GLY A 172 -16.57 -5.48 -8.05
CA GLY A 172 -16.96 -4.25 -7.36
C GLY A 172 -17.22 -3.10 -8.32
N ILE A 173 -17.75 -2.00 -7.78
CA ILE A 173 -18.03 -0.75 -8.48
C ILE A 173 -17.42 0.39 -7.67
N ALA A 174 -16.44 1.08 -8.23
CA ALA A 174 -15.90 2.32 -7.69
C ALA A 174 -16.48 3.51 -8.47
N PHE A 175 -16.61 4.66 -7.83
CA PHE A 175 -17.06 5.88 -8.50
C PHE A 175 -16.47 7.10 -7.81
N THR A 176 -16.36 8.20 -8.56
CA THR A 176 -16.01 9.51 -8.04
C THR A 176 -17.14 10.50 -8.35
N LYS A 177 -17.32 11.49 -7.48
CA LYS A 177 -18.37 12.53 -7.64
C LYS A 177 -17.81 13.85 -8.15
N ASP A 178 -16.51 14.03 -8.11
CA ASP A 178 -15.84 15.33 -8.30
C ASP A 178 -15.12 15.38 -9.66
N GLU A 179 -15.68 14.72 -10.69
CA GLU A 179 -15.16 14.75 -12.05
C GLU A 179 -15.99 15.66 -12.95
N ALA A 180 -15.30 16.37 -13.84
CA ALA A 180 -15.89 17.14 -14.91
C ALA A 180 -15.25 16.76 -16.25
N GLU A 181 -16.08 16.49 -17.25
CA GLU A 181 -15.61 16.27 -18.62
C GLU A 181 -15.51 17.61 -19.34
N VAL A 182 -14.32 17.92 -19.89
CA VAL A 182 -14.10 19.09 -20.75
C VAL A 182 -13.82 18.60 -22.16
N MET A 183 -14.77 18.81 -23.07
CA MET A 183 -14.64 18.44 -24.47
C MET A 183 -14.18 19.65 -25.31
N ILE A 184 -13.01 19.59 -25.91
CA ILE A 184 -12.52 20.59 -26.85
C ILE A 184 -12.87 20.13 -28.28
N LYS A 185 -13.72 20.91 -28.96
CA LYS A 185 -14.12 20.62 -30.35
C LYS A 185 -13.41 21.53 -31.32
N GLY A 186 -13.15 21.02 -32.53
CA GLY A 186 -12.61 21.82 -33.62
C GLY A 186 -11.10 22.08 -33.56
N VAL A 187 -10.38 21.33 -32.74
CA VAL A 187 -8.90 21.36 -32.78
C VAL A 187 -8.45 20.67 -34.07
N LYS A 188 -7.66 21.36 -34.88
CA LYS A 188 -7.00 20.74 -36.05
C LYS A 188 -5.96 19.75 -35.56
N ASP A 189 -6.02 18.53 -36.09
CA ASP A 189 -4.99 17.50 -35.85
C ASP A 189 -3.77 17.86 -36.72
N THR A 190 -2.89 18.68 -36.16
CA THR A 190 -1.60 19.03 -36.77
C THR A 190 -0.51 18.45 -35.89
N PRO A 191 0.34 17.53 -36.41
CA PRO A 191 1.53 17.07 -35.68
C PRO A 191 2.40 18.27 -35.32
N GLY A 192 2.75 18.39 -34.02
CA GLY A 192 3.63 19.43 -33.48
C GLY A 192 5.10 19.22 -33.84
#